data_cb9676a0d56aa4de0256354725c11f34
#
_entry.id   cb9676a0d56aa4de0256354725c11f34
#
_cell.length_a   1.000
_cell.length_b   1.000
_cell.length_c   1.000
_cell.angle_alpha   90.00
_cell.angle_beta   90.00
_cell.angle_gamma   90.00
#
_symmetry.space_group_name_H-M   'P 1'
#
loop_
_entity.id
_entity.type
_entity.pdbx_description
1 polymer ?
#
loop_
_entity_poly.entity_id
_entity_poly.type
_entity_poly.pdbx_seq_one_letter_code
_entity_poly.pdbx_strand_id
1 'polypeptide(L)'
;KLISRLYDADSGTVQIGGTDIREIHTDSLFKYVSIVFQEVILFNTSIMENIRLGRLDASDEEVIRAAKLAGCNEFVSRLPDTYQTIIGENGAKLSGGERQRLSIARAILKDAPIIILDEIAASLDVETEVQIQTGLNHLIQGKTVIVISHRLKSIENADKIVVMKAGTVEACGKHAHLLKQSPTYRKMIEKSN
;
A
#
# COMPACT_ATOMS: atom_id res chain seq x y z
N LYS A 1 12.20 0.77 -0.48
CA LYS A 1 13.10 -0.42 -0.56
C LYS A 1 13.99 -0.51 0.68
N LEU A 2 14.66 0.58 1.17
CA LEU A 2 15.50 0.54 2.38
C LEU A 2 14.68 0.25 3.65
N ILE A 3 13.52 0.89 3.83
CA ILE A 3 12.66 0.68 5.02
C ILE A 3 12.16 -0.76 5.12
N SER A 4 11.91 -1.40 3.98
CA SER A 4 11.47 -2.81 3.92
C SER A 4 12.64 -3.80 3.89
N ARG A 5 13.88 -3.31 3.97
CA ARG A 5 15.10 -4.10 3.88
C ARG A 5 15.17 -5.01 2.66
N LEU A 6 14.60 -4.55 1.51
CA LEU A 6 14.86 -5.16 0.21
C LEU A 6 16.28 -4.83 -0.29
N TYR A 7 16.89 -3.81 0.29
CA TYR A 7 18.31 -3.43 0.15
C TYR A 7 18.80 -2.93 1.50
N ASP A 8 20.02 -3.28 1.87
CA ASP A 8 20.70 -2.68 3.02
C ASP A 8 21.27 -1.31 2.65
N ALA A 9 21.39 -0.43 3.63
CA ALA A 9 22.03 0.89 3.44
C ALA A 9 23.55 0.73 3.50
N ASP A 10 24.27 1.33 2.54
CA ASP A 10 25.75 1.34 2.52
C ASP A 10 26.31 2.12 3.71
N SER A 11 25.61 3.12 4.20
CA SER A 11 25.97 3.91 5.37
C SER A 11 24.73 4.42 6.11
N GLY A 12 24.86 4.74 7.39
CA GLY A 12 23.75 5.13 8.24
C GLY A 12 22.92 3.96 8.71
N THR A 13 21.80 4.23 9.38
CA THR A 13 20.90 3.25 9.97
C THR A 13 19.45 3.53 9.65
N VAL A 14 18.66 2.49 9.43
CA VAL A 14 17.18 2.55 9.41
C VAL A 14 16.69 1.82 10.66
N GLN A 15 15.88 2.48 11.47
CA GLN A 15 15.39 1.95 12.74
C GLN A 15 13.88 1.81 12.78
N ILE A 16 13.38 0.74 13.41
CA ILE A 16 11.98 0.54 13.78
C ILE A 16 11.92 0.35 15.29
N GLY A 17 11.18 1.22 15.98
CA GLY A 17 11.07 1.18 17.43
C GLY A 17 12.44 1.34 18.17
N GLY A 18 13.40 2.05 17.55
CA GLY A 18 14.74 2.25 18.09
C GLY A 18 15.74 1.14 17.79
N THR A 19 15.32 0.05 17.14
CA THR A 19 16.21 -1.08 16.76
C THR A 19 16.58 -0.95 15.28
N ASP A 20 17.86 -1.10 14.95
CA ASP A 20 18.33 -1.16 13.56
C ASP A 20 17.70 -2.36 12.85
N ILE A 21 17.09 -2.12 11.68
CA ILE A 21 16.41 -3.20 10.92
C ILE A 21 17.35 -4.33 10.51
N ARG A 22 18.67 -4.09 10.47
CA ARG A 22 19.68 -5.12 10.19
C ARG A 22 19.84 -6.13 11.33
N GLU A 23 19.51 -5.73 12.56
CA GLU A 23 19.51 -6.58 13.75
C GLU A 23 18.20 -7.37 13.90
N ILE A 24 17.15 -6.99 13.17
CA ILE A 24 15.87 -7.68 13.20
C ILE A 24 15.90 -8.84 12.20
N HIS A 25 15.53 -10.04 12.64
CA HIS A 25 15.35 -11.17 11.71
C HIS A 25 14.31 -10.83 10.64
N THR A 26 14.57 -11.17 9.38
CA THR A 26 13.76 -10.76 8.22
C THR A 26 12.28 -11.15 8.37
N ASP A 27 11.99 -12.37 8.82
CA ASP A 27 10.60 -12.83 9.05
C ASP A 27 9.90 -12.00 10.14
N SER A 28 10.63 -11.55 11.15
CA SER A 28 10.09 -10.67 12.19
C SER A 28 9.84 -9.27 11.65
N LEU A 29 10.76 -8.73 10.84
CA LEU A 29 10.58 -7.43 10.19
C LEU A 29 9.33 -7.42 9.32
N PHE A 30 9.14 -8.47 8.51
CA PHE A 30 7.94 -8.58 7.66
C PHE A 30 6.64 -8.77 8.42
N LYS A 31 6.64 -9.16 9.68
CA LYS A 31 5.43 -9.12 10.54
C LYS A 31 5.01 -7.67 10.86
N TYR A 32 5.97 -6.76 10.98
CA TYR A 32 5.71 -5.35 11.32
C TYR A 32 5.44 -4.45 10.11
N VAL A 33 5.82 -4.86 8.90
CA VAL A 33 5.72 -4.02 7.71
C VAL A 33 4.84 -4.70 6.66
N SER A 34 3.83 -4.01 6.16
CA SER A 34 3.06 -4.39 4.98
C SER A 34 3.28 -3.38 3.86
N ILE A 35 3.36 -3.87 2.63
CA ILE A 35 3.61 -3.03 1.45
C ILE A 35 2.48 -3.28 0.46
N VAL A 36 1.87 -2.20 0.00
CA VAL A 36 0.96 -2.22 -1.15
C VAL A 36 1.70 -1.56 -2.31
N PHE A 37 2.06 -2.37 -3.30
CA PHE A 37 2.83 -1.93 -4.47
C PHE A 37 1.93 -1.35 -5.56
N GLN A 38 2.50 -0.51 -6.40
CA GLN A 38 1.89 -0.02 -7.64
C GLN A 38 1.55 -1.19 -8.59
N GLU A 39 2.53 -2.07 -8.82
CA GLU A 39 2.34 -3.29 -9.59
C GLU A 39 1.94 -4.43 -8.66
N VAL A 40 0.71 -4.91 -8.82
CA VAL A 40 0.17 -5.99 -7.99
C VAL A 40 0.58 -7.33 -8.57
N ILE A 41 1.34 -8.10 -7.81
CA ILE A 41 1.68 -9.49 -8.15
C ILE A 41 0.60 -10.43 -7.58
N LEU A 42 -0.02 -11.20 -8.47
CA LEU A 42 -1.02 -12.22 -8.14
C LEU A 42 -0.57 -13.59 -8.67
N PHE A 43 -0.92 -14.62 -7.93
CA PHE A 43 -0.58 -15.98 -8.29
C PHE A 43 -1.74 -16.66 -9.03
N ASN A 44 -1.44 -17.60 -9.89
CA ASN A 44 -2.43 -18.41 -10.61
C ASN A 44 -3.12 -19.41 -9.67
N THR A 45 -3.90 -18.89 -8.76
CA THR A 45 -4.71 -19.63 -7.79
C THR A 45 -6.04 -18.91 -7.57
N SER A 46 -6.83 -19.33 -6.59
CA SER A 46 -8.11 -18.71 -6.28
C SER A 46 -7.94 -17.30 -5.67
N ILE A 47 -9.01 -16.50 -5.72
CA ILE A 47 -9.09 -15.20 -5.02
C ILE A 47 -8.84 -15.41 -3.52
N MET A 48 -9.46 -16.45 -2.92
CA MET A 48 -9.30 -16.81 -1.52
C MET A 48 -7.83 -16.96 -1.15
N GLU A 49 -7.11 -17.82 -1.87
CA GLU A 49 -5.69 -18.10 -1.60
C GLU A 49 -4.79 -16.90 -1.90
N ASN A 50 -5.11 -16.12 -2.92
CA ASN A 50 -4.39 -14.86 -3.16
C ASN A 50 -4.48 -13.89 -1.99
N ILE A 51 -5.63 -13.76 -1.33
CA ILE A 51 -5.79 -12.90 -0.15
C ILE A 51 -5.12 -13.53 1.06
N ARG A 52 -5.22 -14.87 1.24
CA ARG A 52 -4.63 -15.62 2.35
C ARG A 52 -3.11 -15.49 2.44
N LEU A 53 -2.42 -15.13 1.35
CA LEU A 53 -0.99 -14.78 1.39
C LEU A 53 -0.65 -13.64 2.36
N GLY A 54 -1.62 -12.82 2.76
CA GLY A 54 -1.44 -11.83 3.81
C GLY A 54 -1.18 -12.45 5.18
N ARG A 55 -1.83 -13.58 5.48
CA ARG A 55 -1.65 -14.39 6.69
C ARG A 55 -2.09 -15.83 6.41
N LEU A 56 -1.14 -16.73 6.31
CA LEU A 56 -1.35 -18.11 5.81
C LEU A 56 -2.25 -18.98 6.71
N ASP A 57 -2.27 -18.70 8.00
CA ASP A 57 -3.08 -19.40 9.01
C ASP A 57 -4.49 -18.79 9.20
N ALA A 58 -4.87 -17.80 8.39
CA ALA A 58 -6.18 -17.16 8.47
C ALA A 58 -7.30 -18.10 8.05
N SER A 59 -8.42 -18.08 8.79
CA SER A 59 -9.64 -18.80 8.42
C SER A 59 -10.31 -18.18 7.18
N ASP A 60 -11.19 -18.93 6.52
CA ASP A 60 -11.95 -18.44 5.36
C ASP A 60 -12.78 -17.20 5.72
N GLU A 61 -13.36 -17.17 6.93
CA GLU A 61 -14.16 -16.05 7.42
C GLU A 61 -13.29 -14.77 7.58
N GLU A 62 -12.05 -14.92 8.06
CA GLU A 62 -11.11 -13.79 8.19
C GLU A 62 -10.70 -13.25 6.83
N VAL A 63 -10.42 -14.14 5.87
CA VAL A 63 -10.11 -13.79 4.48
C VAL A 63 -11.27 -13.03 3.84
N ILE A 64 -12.50 -13.54 3.95
CA ILE A 64 -13.71 -12.92 3.41
C ILE A 64 -13.96 -11.55 4.07
N ARG A 65 -13.72 -11.42 5.38
CA ARG A 65 -13.86 -10.15 6.10
C ARG A 65 -12.87 -9.11 5.56
N ALA A 66 -11.60 -9.47 5.40
CA ALA A 66 -10.59 -8.60 4.83
C ALA A 66 -10.92 -8.18 3.39
N ALA A 67 -11.42 -9.12 2.58
CA ALA A 67 -11.89 -8.88 1.23
C ALA A 67 -13.04 -7.87 1.18
N LYS A 68 -14.03 -8.01 2.08
CA LYS A 68 -15.16 -7.07 2.18
C LYS A 68 -14.69 -5.66 2.54
N LEU A 69 -13.79 -5.52 3.51
CA LEU A 69 -13.21 -4.23 3.90
C LEU A 69 -12.43 -3.55 2.76
N ALA A 70 -11.82 -4.36 1.89
CA ALA A 70 -11.12 -3.88 0.69
C ALA A 70 -12.05 -3.62 -0.51
N GLY A 71 -13.37 -3.81 -0.38
CA GLY A 71 -14.33 -3.63 -1.48
C GLY A 71 -14.29 -4.73 -2.55
N CYS A 72 -13.73 -5.93 -2.23
CA CYS A 72 -13.66 -7.03 -3.20
C CYS A 72 -15.01 -7.71 -3.43
N ASN A 73 -15.92 -7.69 -2.45
CA ASN A 73 -17.16 -8.46 -2.50
C ASN A 73 -18.05 -8.11 -3.71
N GLU A 74 -18.00 -6.86 -4.17
CA GLU A 74 -18.77 -6.39 -5.31
C GLU A 74 -18.46 -7.17 -6.61
N PHE A 75 -17.16 -7.28 -6.96
CA PHE A 75 -16.79 -8.01 -8.18
C PHE A 75 -16.77 -9.52 -7.97
N VAL A 76 -16.37 -9.99 -6.76
CA VAL A 76 -16.29 -11.41 -6.44
C VAL A 76 -17.68 -12.07 -6.52
N SER A 77 -18.76 -11.40 -6.10
CA SER A 77 -20.12 -11.93 -6.16
C SER A 77 -20.64 -12.15 -7.60
N ARG A 78 -20.01 -11.53 -8.60
CA ARG A 78 -20.35 -11.68 -10.03
C ARG A 78 -19.62 -12.87 -10.69
N LEU A 79 -18.62 -13.43 -10.02
CA LEU A 79 -17.83 -14.54 -10.54
C LEU A 79 -18.51 -15.90 -10.25
N PRO A 80 -18.43 -16.88 -11.18
CA PRO A 80 -19.16 -18.13 -11.06
C PRO A 80 -18.79 -18.93 -9.79
N ASP A 81 -17.51 -18.97 -9.43
CA ASP A 81 -17.01 -19.71 -8.25
C ASP A 81 -16.69 -18.76 -7.08
N THR A 82 -17.17 -17.51 -7.13
CA THR A 82 -16.95 -16.48 -6.11
C THR A 82 -15.49 -16.41 -5.65
N TYR A 83 -15.21 -16.59 -4.36
CA TYR A 83 -13.85 -16.58 -3.81
C TYR A 83 -12.96 -17.73 -4.28
N GLN A 84 -13.53 -18.84 -4.78
CA GLN A 84 -12.79 -19.99 -5.31
C GLN A 84 -12.41 -19.82 -6.80
N THR A 85 -12.81 -18.74 -7.44
CA THR A 85 -12.47 -18.43 -8.83
C THR A 85 -10.97 -18.35 -9.02
N ILE A 86 -10.42 -19.15 -9.96
CA ILE A 86 -9.01 -19.09 -10.38
C ILE A 86 -8.80 -17.89 -11.30
N ILE A 87 -7.91 -16.98 -10.91
CA ILE A 87 -7.74 -15.67 -11.55
C ILE A 87 -6.72 -15.62 -12.70
N GLY A 88 -6.04 -16.73 -12.96
CA GLY A 88 -5.01 -16.83 -14.01
C GLY A 88 -3.67 -16.21 -13.60
N GLU A 89 -2.69 -16.32 -14.51
CA GLU A 89 -1.36 -15.76 -14.32
C GLU A 89 -1.45 -14.25 -14.07
N ASN A 90 -0.86 -13.81 -12.98
CA ASN A 90 -0.83 -12.40 -12.56
C ASN A 90 -2.22 -11.71 -12.52
N GLY A 91 -3.28 -12.50 -12.32
CA GLY A 91 -4.65 -11.98 -12.28
C GLY A 91 -5.17 -11.51 -13.65
N ALA A 92 -4.79 -12.19 -14.73
CA ALA A 92 -5.15 -11.81 -16.12
C ALA A 92 -6.66 -11.68 -16.36
N LYS A 93 -7.48 -12.34 -15.54
CA LYS A 93 -8.96 -12.28 -15.63
C LYS A 93 -9.56 -11.09 -14.87
N LEU A 94 -8.75 -10.27 -14.20
CA LEU A 94 -9.18 -9.16 -13.36
C LEU A 94 -8.76 -7.81 -13.94
N SER A 95 -9.59 -6.79 -13.73
CA SER A 95 -9.24 -5.40 -14.00
C SER A 95 -8.11 -4.89 -13.10
N GLY A 96 -7.48 -3.76 -13.44
CA GLY A 96 -6.45 -3.13 -12.61
C GLY A 96 -6.94 -2.81 -11.19
N GLY A 97 -8.14 -2.26 -11.08
CA GLY A 97 -8.75 -1.92 -9.80
C GLY A 97 -9.10 -3.14 -8.94
N GLU A 98 -9.57 -4.24 -9.55
CA GLU A 98 -9.84 -5.50 -8.85
C GLU A 98 -8.54 -6.11 -8.30
N ARG A 99 -7.47 -6.12 -9.10
CA ARG A 99 -6.14 -6.56 -8.62
C ARG A 99 -5.65 -5.71 -7.45
N GLN A 100 -5.82 -4.38 -7.54
CA GLN A 100 -5.42 -3.48 -6.47
C GLN A 100 -6.20 -3.73 -5.18
N ARG A 101 -7.52 -3.95 -5.26
CA ARG A 101 -8.36 -4.30 -4.10
C ARG A 101 -7.92 -5.62 -3.46
N LEU A 102 -7.51 -6.63 -4.24
CA LEU A 102 -6.93 -7.87 -3.68
C LEU A 102 -5.62 -7.60 -2.93
N SER A 103 -4.76 -6.72 -3.43
CA SER A 103 -3.53 -6.32 -2.73
C SER A 103 -3.83 -5.61 -1.40
N ILE A 104 -4.84 -4.74 -1.38
CA ILE A 104 -5.31 -4.07 -0.16
C ILE A 104 -5.90 -5.11 0.82
N ALA A 105 -6.70 -6.07 0.34
CA ALA A 105 -7.24 -7.15 1.17
C ALA A 105 -6.15 -7.99 1.84
N ARG A 106 -5.06 -8.31 1.12
CA ARG A 106 -3.85 -8.94 1.70
C ARG A 106 -3.27 -8.11 2.84
N ALA A 107 -3.12 -6.81 2.63
CA ALA A 107 -2.55 -5.91 3.63
C ALA A 107 -3.46 -5.76 4.86
N ILE A 108 -4.79 -5.72 4.67
CA ILE A 108 -5.78 -5.71 5.76
C ILE A 108 -5.70 -7.02 6.55
N LEU A 109 -5.66 -8.17 5.87
CA LEU A 109 -5.59 -9.50 6.52
C LEU A 109 -4.29 -9.66 7.32
N LYS A 110 -3.20 -9.14 6.81
CA LYS A 110 -1.88 -9.15 7.47
C LYS A 110 -1.85 -8.32 8.75
N ASP A 111 -2.58 -7.21 8.77
CA ASP A 111 -2.74 -6.30 9.90
C ASP A 111 -1.42 -5.79 10.53
N ALA A 112 -0.42 -5.52 9.70
CA ALA A 112 0.87 -4.98 10.16
C ALA A 112 0.74 -3.54 10.69
N PRO A 113 1.51 -3.14 11.73
CA PRO A 113 1.44 -1.79 12.31
C PRO A 113 2.08 -0.70 11.43
N ILE A 114 2.91 -1.06 10.46
CA ILE A 114 3.55 -0.14 9.51
C ILE A 114 3.09 -0.49 8.11
N ILE A 115 2.51 0.48 7.40
CA ILE A 115 2.04 0.33 6.03
C ILE A 115 2.85 1.21 5.10
N ILE A 116 3.36 0.63 4.03
CA ILE A 116 4.01 1.37 2.93
C ILE A 116 3.08 1.31 1.72
N LEU A 117 2.67 2.48 1.23
CA LEU A 117 1.82 2.64 0.06
C LEU A 117 2.65 3.23 -1.08
N ASP A 118 2.84 2.46 -2.16
CA ASP A 118 3.66 2.87 -3.30
C ASP A 118 2.76 3.13 -4.52
N GLU A 119 2.47 4.40 -4.81
CA GLU A 119 1.71 4.91 -5.96
C GLU A 119 0.38 4.20 -6.27
N ILE A 120 -0.47 3.98 -5.28
CA ILE A 120 -1.65 3.09 -5.34
C ILE A 120 -2.75 3.53 -6.33
N ALA A 121 -2.83 4.75 -6.77
CA ALA A 121 -4.00 5.27 -7.50
C ALA A 121 -3.67 5.80 -8.91
N ALA A 122 -2.78 5.18 -9.68
CA ALA A 122 -2.48 5.60 -11.04
C ALA A 122 -3.53 5.06 -12.03
N SER A 123 -4.19 5.96 -12.79
CA SER A 123 -4.98 5.65 -14.01
C SER A 123 -6.22 4.78 -13.82
N LEU A 124 -7.00 4.99 -12.74
CA LEU A 124 -8.26 4.30 -12.50
C LEU A 124 -9.46 5.23 -12.80
N ASP A 125 -10.62 4.64 -13.12
CA ASP A 125 -11.87 5.37 -13.20
C ASP A 125 -12.33 5.84 -11.79
N VAL A 126 -13.21 6.86 -11.77
CA VAL A 126 -13.62 7.53 -10.52
C VAL A 126 -14.29 6.57 -9.54
N GLU A 127 -15.11 5.63 -10.02
CA GLU A 127 -15.83 4.69 -9.15
C GLU A 127 -14.85 3.71 -8.49
N THR A 128 -13.93 3.16 -9.27
CA THR A 128 -12.86 2.28 -8.77
C THR A 128 -11.94 3.02 -7.78
N GLU A 129 -11.63 4.30 -8.02
CA GLU A 129 -10.83 5.11 -7.11
C GLU A 129 -11.51 5.29 -5.74
N VAL A 130 -12.83 5.54 -5.71
CA VAL A 130 -13.61 5.64 -4.46
C VAL A 130 -13.57 4.34 -3.68
N GLN A 131 -13.74 3.21 -4.35
CA GLN A 131 -13.72 1.89 -3.69
C GLN A 131 -12.34 1.56 -3.10
N ILE A 132 -11.27 1.83 -3.85
CA ILE A 132 -9.89 1.68 -3.38
C ILE A 132 -9.63 2.59 -2.17
N GLN A 133 -10.07 3.86 -2.23
CA GLN A 133 -9.89 4.79 -1.11
C GLN A 133 -10.62 4.31 0.15
N THR A 134 -11.81 3.72 0.01
CA THR A 134 -12.53 3.13 1.14
C THR A 134 -11.74 1.99 1.77
N GLY A 135 -11.20 1.07 0.97
CA GLY A 135 -10.33 -0.01 1.45
C GLY A 135 -9.06 0.50 2.13
N LEU A 136 -8.43 1.53 1.56
CA LEU A 136 -7.25 2.18 2.15
C LEU A 136 -7.58 2.84 3.49
N ASN A 137 -8.72 3.51 3.62
CA ASN A 137 -9.14 4.11 4.87
C ASN A 137 -9.27 3.07 5.99
N HIS A 138 -9.76 1.86 5.69
CA HIS A 138 -9.77 0.76 6.67
C HIS A 138 -8.35 0.27 6.99
N LEU A 139 -7.48 0.16 5.97
CA LEU A 139 -6.12 -0.35 6.14
C LEU A 139 -5.26 0.54 7.04
N ILE A 140 -5.38 1.88 6.93
CA ILE A 140 -4.48 2.84 7.57
C ILE A 140 -4.85 3.21 9.01
N GLN A 141 -6.04 2.86 9.48
CA GLN A 141 -6.52 3.26 10.80
C GLN A 141 -5.61 2.80 11.93
N GLY A 142 -5.13 3.75 12.76
CA GLY A 142 -4.29 3.49 13.93
C GLY A 142 -2.87 2.99 13.62
N LYS A 143 -2.40 3.16 12.38
CA LYS A 143 -1.11 2.63 11.92
C LYS A 143 -0.14 3.74 11.52
N THR A 144 1.14 3.41 11.49
CA THR A 144 2.16 4.25 10.86
C THR A 144 2.12 4.04 9.36
N VAL A 145 1.83 5.11 8.60
CA VAL A 145 1.67 5.02 7.15
C VAL A 145 2.74 5.83 6.44
N ILE A 146 3.43 5.20 5.51
CA ILE A 146 4.40 5.84 4.62
C ILE A 146 3.82 5.80 3.21
N VAL A 147 3.52 6.97 2.66
CA VAL A 147 2.97 7.10 1.30
C VAL A 147 4.05 7.61 0.37
N ILE A 148 4.30 6.91 -0.72
CA ILE A 148 5.09 7.37 -1.85
C ILE A 148 4.10 7.75 -2.94
N SER A 149 4.09 9.02 -3.34
CA SER A 149 3.13 9.50 -4.32
C SER A 149 3.69 10.64 -5.16
N HIS A 150 3.38 10.62 -6.45
CA HIS A 150 3.48 11.75 -7.35
C HIS A 150 2.18 12.58 -7.41
N ARG A 151 1.09 12.08 -6.80
CA ARG A 151 -0.21 12.76 -6.69
C ARG A 151 -0.27 13.54 -5.38
N LEU A 152 -0.09 14.84 -5.45
CA LEU A 152 0.05 15.68 -4.27
C LEU A 152 -1.23 15.79 -3.43
N LYS A 153 -2.42 15.70 -4.07
CA LYS A 153 -3.71 15.66 -3.35
C LYS A 153 -3.79 14.54 -2.31
N SER A 154 -3.15 13.39 -2.58
CA SER A 154 -3.16 12.26 -1.66
C SER A 154 -2.31 12.45 -0.40
N ILE A 155 -1.40 13.42 -0.39
CA ILE A 155 -0.44 13.67 0.70
C ILE A 155 -0.63 15.01 1.40
N GLU A 156 -1.54 15.88 0.95
CA GLU A 156 -1.75 17.22 1.53
C GLU A 156 -2.08 17.18 3.02
N ASN A 157 -2.81 16.15 3.45
CA ASN A 157 -3.23 15.94 4.83
C ASN A 157 -2.25 15.08 5.65
N ALA A 158 -1.08 14.72 5.10
CA ALA A 158 -0.10 13.95 5.84
C ALA A 158 0.48 14.74 7.02
N ASP A 159 0.73 14.06 8.13
CA ASP A 159 1.34 14.67 9.32
C ASP A 159 2.73 15.24 9.03
N LYS A 160 3.45 14.59 8.10
CA LYS A 160 4.80 14.95 7.70
C LYS A 160 5.05 14.59 6.24
N ILE A 161 5.48 15.56 5.45
CA ILE A 161 5.86 15.38 4.05
C ILE A 161 7.37 15.54 3.94
N VAL A 162 8.03 14.64 3.24
CA VAL A 162 9.46 14.69 2.94
C VAL A 162 9.63 14.93 1.45
N VAL A 163 10.23 16.04 1.09
CA VAL A 163 10.54 16.40 -0.30
C VAL A 163 11.94 15.92 -0.64
N MET A 164 12.02 14.99 -1.60
CA MET A 164 13.28 14.42 -2.08
C MET A 164 13.71 15.08 -3.39
N LYS A 165 15.00 15.40 -3.52
CA LYS A 165 15.60 15.90 -4.74
C LYS A 165 17.00 15.33 -4.92
N ALA A 166 17.26 14.74 -6.07
CA ALA A 166 18.55 14.12 -6.40
C ALA A 166 19.10 13.20 -5.29
N GLY A 167 18.23 12.36 -4.71
CA GLY A 167 18.59 11.39 -3.66
C GLY A 167 18.76 11.97 -2.26
N THR A 168 18.56 13.29 -2.07
CA THR A 168 18.69 13.96 -0.77
C THR A 168 17.35 14.54 -0.29
N VAL A 169 17.20 14.72 1.02
CA VAL A 169 16.05 15.43 1.61
C VAL A 169 16.26 16.92 1.43
N GLU A 170 15.45 17.57 0.56
CA GLU A 170 15.49 19.02 0.35
C GLU A 170 14.71 19.77 1.44
N ALA A 171 13.53 19.26 1.80
CA ALA A 171 12.67 19.89 2.78
C ALA A 171 11.79 18.85 3.49
N CYS A 172 11.34 19.19 4.69
CA CYS A 172 10.47 18.35 5.49
C CYS A 172 9.49 19.19 6.32
N GLY A 173 8.21 18.82 6.33
CA GLY A 173 7.20 19.56 7.10
C GLY A 173 5.77 19.23 6.66
N LYS A 174 4.82 20.01 7.18
CA LYS A 174 3.42 19.96 6.73
C LYS A 174 3.24 20.71 5.41
N HIS A 175 2.16 20.39 4.68
CA HIS A 175 1.81 20.99 3.39
C HIS A 175 1.92 22.53 3.41
N ALA A 176 1.24 23.21 4.33
CA ALA A 176 1.25 24.67 4.42
C ALA A 176 2.65 25.29 4.66
N HIS A 177 3.53 24.57 5.36
CA HIS A 177 4.91 24.99 5.61
C HIS A 177 5.76 24.84 4.34
N LEU A 178 5.64 23.71 3.67
CA LEU A 178 6.40 23.40 2.44
C LEU A 178 6.01 24.31 1.28
N LEU A 179 4.75 24.70 1.16
CA LEU A 179 4.31 25.70 0.18
C LEU A 179 5.05 27.04 0.32
N LYS A 180 5.44 27.42 1.54
CA LYS A 180 6.18 28.66 1.78
C LYS A 180 7.70 28.51 1.58
N GLN A 181 8.26 27.35 1.94
CA GLN A 181 9.71 27.18 2.07
C GLN A 181 10.37 26.36 0.96
N SER A 182 9.64 25.44 0.28
CA SER A 182 10.23 24.60 -0.77
C SER A 182 9.78 25.02 -2.16
N PRO A 183 10.67 25.60 -2.99
CA PRO A 183 10.37 25.86 -4.39
C PRO A 183 10.07 24.60 -5.19
N THR A 184 10.72 23.48 -4.87
CA THR A 184 10.50 22.19 -5.51
C THR A 184 9.08 21.71 -5.22
N TYR A 185 8.62 21.77 -3.96
CA TYR A 185 7.27 21.36 -3.57
C TYR A 185 6.20 22.21 -4.28
N ARG A 186 6.38 23.55 -4.33
CA ARG A 186 5.46 24.44 -5.08
C ARG A 186 5.34 24.05 -6.54
N LYS A 187 6.47 23.83 -7.23
CA LYS A 187 6.47 23.41 -8.64
C LYS A 187 5.78 22.07 -8.85
N MET A 188 5.85 21.14 -7.87
CA MET A 188 5.13 19.87 -7.93
C MET A 188 3.62 20.11 -7.85
N ILE A 189 3.15 20.97 -6.93
CA ILE A 189 1.73 21.34 -6.79
C ILE A 189 1.20 21.99 -8.08
N GLU A 190 1.94 22.95 -8.64
CA GLU A 190 1.56 23.65 -9.88
C GLU A 190 1.40 22.73 -11.09
N LYS A 191 2.18 21.64 -11.13
CA LYS A 191 2.09 20.63 -12.21
C LYS A 191 0.97 19.59 -12.01
N SER A 192 0.42 19.48 -10.81
CA SER A 192 -0.61 18.50 -10.44
C SER A 192 -2.04 19.06 -10.52
N ASN A 193 -2.17 20.37 -10.73
CA ASN A 193 -3.40 21.09 -11.03
C ASN A 193 -3.55 21.32 -12.53
#